data_eece5320342008a3e94d204f647ea938
#
_entry.id   eece5320342008a3e94d204f647ea938
#
_cell.length_a   1.000
_cell.length_b   1.000
_cell.length_c   1.000
_cell.angle_alpha   90.00
_cell.angle_beta   90.00
_cell.angle_gamma   90.00
#
_symmetry.space_group_name_H-M   'P 1'
#
loop_
_entity.id
_entity.type
_entity.pdbx_description
1 polymer ?
#
loop_
_entity_poly.entity_id
_entity_poly.type
_entity_poly.pdbx_seq_one_letter_code
_entity_poly.pdbx_strand_id
1 'polypeptide(L)'
;MNQKSLNHDPNIKIYVVCHKPSYVPPNPYLYPIQVGTALAKEALEGMLHDNEGDNISKKNKSYCELTAQYWAWKNEEADYYGFFHYRRYFSFDSELNRDDGWGNIAYDRITEDVIDELRLQPEVMKDLIIKYDVISVKGRRYPRIKEDGVLMDVYHEYGAVPFQHREDLDITLQVLEEKYPEFKAIAQSYMKSSIAHECNMFIMKKEVYHAYCEWLFDILFEVETRIDTTWYSVEEYRVMGYLAERLCGIYYMYLKQKEGIRSFELPKTLFHDTTPKLVLNPIFKEGVPIVLSANNKFAPYLDVMIQSIIANASPTRQYDIIVLFNDISEKNQNRIKWGARKHSNISIRFIRVCEYFDNEKLFVDQHLSVETYYRLIIPEIMPAYHRILYLDCDMVTDHDVAELYDIELNGCIIGAAKDIDVAGQVNLKQNNWDRYAVEELKLASPYDYFQAGVLILDLELLRRTASSEEMIRIALSRSWRCHDQDVLNMVCKGRVHYIPQKWNTLMSWQEPGRSRMDILKMAPRKLYEEYIEARRQPYMIHFAGYQKPWDVADCDFAEYFWEYAILSGYYLHLLHKNYRYLDDEANMLAQHQVIERMERAPMIRRLANKILPFGSRRREWIKKILKLLKLY
;
A
#
# COMPACT_ATOMS: atom_id res chain seq x y z
N MET A 1 -38.66 -33.60 32.56
CA MET A 1 -39.19 -32.44 31.86
C MET A 1 -38.22 -32.05 30.76
N ASN A 2 -38.66 -32.19 29.57
CA ASN A 2 -38.15 -31.83 28.27
C ASN A 2 -36.67 -31.42 28.08
N GLN A 3 -35.80 -32.38 27.86
CA GLN A 3 -34.65 -32.32 26.99
C GLN A 3 -35.13 -32.32 25.53
N LYS A 4 -35.50 -31.14 25.03
CA LYS A 4 -35.68 -30.83 23.60
C LYS A 4 -35.30 -29.37 23.37
N SER A 5 -34.07 -29.01 23.56
CA SER A 5 -33.47 -27.86 22.90
C SER A 5 -32.39 -28.39 21.97
N LEU A 6 -32.81 -28.80 20.86
CA LEU A 6 -32.24 -28.76 19.53
C LEU A 6 -30.91 -28.03 19.44
N ASN A 7 -29.98 -28.68 18.77
CA ASN A 7 -28.80 -28.14 18.08
C ASN A 7 -29.20 -27.03 17.08
N HIS A 8 -29.64 -25.89 17.56
CA HIS A 8 -29.72 -24.68 16.74
C HIS A 8 -28.40 -23.95 16.91
N ASP A 9 -27.63 -23.88 15.83
CA ASP A 9 -26.42 -23.08 15.81
C ASP A 9 -26.84 -21.60 15.89
N PRO A 10 -26.43 -20.84 16.91
CA PRO A 10 -26.93 -19.48 17.13
C PRO A 10 -26.51 -18.56 15.98
N ASN A 11 -27.47 -17.77 15.50
CA ASN A 11 -27.23 -16.71 14.52
C ASN A 11 -26.57 -15.50 15.23
N ILE A 12 -25.25 -15.39 15.08
CA ILE A 12 -24.45 -14.30 15.68
C ILE A 12 -24.11 -13.32 14.56
N LYS A 13 -24.46 -12.03 14.74
CA LYS A 13 -24.11 -10.96 13.82
C LYS A 13 -23.37 -9.85 14.57
N ILE A 14 -22.09 -9.68 14.24
CA ILE A 14 -21.25 -8.60 14.77
C ILE A 14 -20.94 -7.63 13.64
N TYR A 15 -21.54 -6.45 13.69
CA TYR A 15 -21.39 -5.43 12.67
C TYR A 15 -20.10 -4.64 12.91
N VAL A 16 -19.21 -4.65 11.91
CA VAL A 16 -18.00 -3.83 11.92
C VAL A 16 -18.30 -2.51 11.22
N VAL A 17 -18.43 -1.46 12.00
CA VAL A 17 -18.88 -0.14 11.53
C VAL A 17 -17.75 0.57 10.80
N CYS A 18 -17.96 0.85 9.50
CA CYS A 18 -17.01 1.48 8.60
C CYS A 18 -17.59 2.78 8.01
N HIS A 19 -16.78 3.83 7.92
CA HIS A 19 -17.13 5.06 7.18
C HIS A 19 -16.18 5.30 5.99
N LYS A 20 -15.21 4.41 5.80
CA LYS A 20 -14.24 4.39 4.69
C LYS A 20 -13.89 2.93 4.38
N PRO A 21 -13.28 2.66 3.21
CA PRO A 21 -12.76 1.32 2.92
C PRO A 21 -11.86 0.84 4.05
N SER A 22 -12.15 -0.34 4.59
CA SER A 22 -11.41 -0.90 5.72
C SER A 22 -11.35 -2.42 5.60
N TYR A 23 -10.20 -2.98 5.93
CA TYR A 23 -10.04 -4.43 6.01
C TYR A 23 -10.79 -4.97 7.22
N VAL A 24 -11.68 -5.92 6.99
CA VAL A 24 -12.35 -6.70 8.01
C VAL A 24 -11.92 -8.16 7.83
N PRO A 25 -11.36 -8.81 8.86
CA PRO A 25 -10.88 -10.18 8.69
C PRO A 25 -12.03 -11.13 8.33
N PRO A 26 -11.80 -12.09 7.42
CA PRO A 26 -12.80 -13.07 7.05
C PRO A 26 -13.25 -13.88 8.26
N ASN A 27 -14.52 -13.72 8.65
CA ASN A 27 -15.11 -14.43 9.78
C ASN A 27 -16.63 -14.48 9.56
N PRO A 28 -17.31 -15.65 9.74
CA PRO A 28 -18.74 -15.79 9.49
C PRO A 28 -19.61 -14.96 10.41
N TYR A 29 -19.07 -14.41 11.51
CA TYR A 29 -19.79 -13.57 12.47
C TYR A 29 -19.52 -12.08 12.27
N LEU A 30 -18.53 -11.67 11.46
CA LEU A 30 -18.16 -10.27 11.23
C LEU A 30 -18.80 -9.75 9.94
N TYR A 31 -19.67 -8.75 10.06
CA TYR A 31 -20.40 -8.14 8.97
C TYR A 31 -19.96 -6.67 8.79
N PRO A 32 -19.14 -6.34 7.79
CA PRO A 32 -18.80 -4.94 7.54
C PRO A 32 -20.06 -4.16 7.12
N ILE A 33 -20.29 -3.00 7.72
CA ILE A 33 -21.40 -2.11 7.41
C ILE A 33 -20.90 -0.68 7.21
N GLN A 34 -21.21 -0.09 6.05
CA GLN A 34 -20.96 1.33 5.80
C GLN A 34 -22.04 2.16 6.50
N VAL A 35 -21.62 3.14 7.31
CA VAL A 35 -22.50 4.10 7.98
C VAL A 35 -22.51 5.45 7.28
N GLY A 36 -23.63 6.16 7.39
CA GLY A 36 -23.83 7.43 6.69
C GLY A 36 -23.91 7.25 5.17
N THR A 37 -24.27 6.09 4.69
CA THR A 37 -24.35 5.77 3.26
C THR A 37 -25.26 6.73 2.52
N ALA A 38 -26.35 7.22 3.15
CA ALA A 38 -27.23 8.24 2.57
C ALA A 38 -26.55 9.61 2.33
N LEU A 39 -25.37 9.85 2.91
CA LEU A 39 -24.57 11.08 2.77
C LEU A 39 -23.26 10.83 1.99
N ALA A 40 -22.92 9.57 1.71
CA ALA A 40 -21.71 9.19 1.03
C ALA A 40 -21.81 9.49 -0.48
N LYS A 41 -20.65 9.77 -1.11
CA LYS A 41 -20.58 9.92 -2.57
C LYS A 41 -20.75 8.60 -3.30
N GLU A 42 -20.24 7.52 -2.70
CA GLU A 42 -20.23 6.17 -3.25
C GLU A 42 -20.52 5.15 -2.16
N ALA A 43 -21.22 4.09 -2.53
CA ALA A 43 -21.40 2.92 -1.67
C ALA A 43 -20.10 2.08 -1.69
N LEU A 44 -19.66 1.60 -0.53
CA LEU A 44 -18.50 0.73 -0.41
C LEU A 44 -18.89 -0.69 -0.81
N GLU A 45 -18.20 -1.22 -1.82
CA GLU A 45 -18.47 -2.57 -2.33
C GLU A 45 -18.15 -3.63 -1.25
N GLY A 46 -18.97 -4.67 -1.18
CA GLY A 46 -18.79 -5.78 -0.24
C GLY A 46 -19.18 -5.49 1.21
N MET A 47 -19.82 -4.35 1.49
CA MET A 47 -20.34 -3.99 2.80
C MET A 47 -21.87 -3.92 2.80
N LEU A 48 -22.48 -4.13 3.97
CA LEU A 48 -23.88 -3.74 4.22
C LEU A 48 -23.98 -2.21 4.25
N HIS A 49 -25.18 -1.68 4.04
CA HIS A 49 -25.42 -0.24 3.99
C HIS A 49 -26.52 0.18 4.97
N ASP A 50 -26.24 1.17 5.81
CA ASP A 50 -27.16 1.63 6.85
C ASP A 50 -28.32 2.49 6.34
N ASN A 51 -28.46 2.68 5.02
CA ASN A 51 -29.52 3.48 4.39
C ASN A 51 -30.65 2.64 3.76
N GLU A 52 -30.62 1.33 3.93
CA GLU A 52 -31.66 0.42 3.46
C GLU A 52 -32.78 0.25 4.53
N GLY A 53 -34.01 0.00 4.11
CA GLY A 53 -35.14 -0.21 5.02
C GLY A 53 -35.40 0.96 5.99
N ASP A 54 -35.85 0.64 7.23
CA ASP A 54 -36.04 1.64 8.29
C ASP A 54 -34.67 2.08 8.86
N ASN A 55 -34.33 3.36 8.70
CA ASN A 55 -32.98 3.84 8.99
C ASN A 55 -32.92 5.32 9.39
N ILE A 56 -31.83 5.69 10.03
CA ILE A 56 -31.45 7.07 10.37
C ILE A 56 -30.09 7.47 9.75
N SER A 57 -29.71 6.88 8.61
CA SER A 57 -28.42 7.09 7.94
C SER A 57 -28.09 8.56 7.69
N LYS A 58 -29.09 9.41 7.38
CA LYS A 58 -28.93 10.86 7.20
C LYS A 58 -28.46 11.59 8.47
N LYS A 59 -28.65 11.00 9.66
CA LYS A 59 -28.24 11.55 10.95
C LYS A 59 -26.79 11.16 11.33
N ASN A 60 -26.09 10.41 10.49
CA ASN A 60 -24.78 9.83 10.81
C ASN A 60 -23.74 10.85 11.31
N LYS A 61 -23.76 12.09 10.82
CA LYS A 61 -22.83 13.14 11.28
C LYS A 61 -22.90 13.40 12.79
N SER A 62 -24.09 13.21 13.41
CA SER A 62 -24.29 13.37 14.85
C SER A 62 -24.37 12.03 15.58
N TYR A 63 -25.01 11.04 14.99
CA TYR A 63 -25.25 9.73 15.59
C TYR A 63 -24.12 8.74 15.38
N CYS A 64 -23.16 9.02 14.48
CA CYS A 64 -21.98 8.18 14.22
C CYS A 64 -22.34 6.70 13.99
N GLU A 65 -21.73 5.77 14.76
CA GLU A 65 -21.96 4.32 14.70
C GLU A 65 -23.39 3.89 15.07
N LEU A 66 -24.12 4.74 15.75
CA LEU A 66 -25.49 4.45 16.16
C LEU A 66 -26.45 4.25 14.98
N THR A 67 -26.12 4.81 13.80
CA THR A 67 -26.93 4.59 12.59
C THR A 67 -26.92 3.12 12.17
N ALA A 68 -25.79 2.41 12.37
CA ALA A 68 -25.72 0.96 12.18
C ALA A 68 -26.48 0.20 13.27
N GLN A 69 -26.43 0.66 14.54
CA GLN A 69 -27.19 0.05 15.63
C GLN A 69 -28.70 0.19 15.40
N TYR A 70 -29.17 1.37 14.99
CA TYR A 70 -30.59 1.58 14.64
C TYR A 70 -31.01 0.69 13.47
N TRP A 71 -30.20 0.67 12.40
CA TRP A 71 -30.48 -0.11 11.21
C TRP A 71 -30.58 -1.61 11.51
N ALA A 72 -29.62 -2.16 12.26
CA ALA A 72 -29.64 -3.57 12.65
C ALA A 72 -30.86 -3.91 13.54
N TRP A 73 -31.25 -3.03 14.47
CA TRP A 73 -32.42 -3.21 15.29
C TRP A 73 -33.73 -3.28 14.49
N LYS A 74 -33.82 -2.49 13.41
CA LYS A 74 -35.05 -2.38 12.62
C LYS A 74 -35.16 -3.38 11.47
N ASN A 75 -34.02 -3.83 10.91
CA ASN A 75 -34.02 -4.54 9.64
C ASN A 75 -33.42 -5.96 9.73
N GLU A 76 -32.79 -6.32 10.86
CA GLU A 76 -32.03 -7.56 10.96
C GLU A 76 -32.61 -8.51 12.00
N GLU A 77 -32.41 -9.81 11.77
CA GLU A 77 -32.79 -10.87 12.70
C GLU A 77 -31.58 -11.70 13.07
N ALA A 78 -31.24 -11.77 14.36
CA ALA A 78 -30.15 -12.54 14.92
C ALA A 78 -30.45 -12.99 16.36
N ASP A 79 -29.74 -13.99 16.87
CA ASP A 79 -29.82 -14.39 18.29
C ASP A 79 -28.90 -13.50 19.17
N TYR A 80 -27.79 -13.03 18.57
CA TYR A 80 -26.84 -12.09 19.17
C TYR A 80 -26.48 -10.98 18.20
N TYR A 81 -26.49 -9.74 18.68
CA TYR A 81 -26.09 -8.53 17.98
C TYR A 81 -24.83 -7.97 18.61
N GLY A 82 -23.78 -7.76 17.81
CA GLY A 82 -22.55 -7.14 18.25
C GLY A 82 -22.18 -5.93 17.39
N PHE A 83 -21.41 -5.01 17.97
CA PHE A 83 -20.89 -3.84 17.25
C PHE A 83 -19.42 -3.62 17.57
N PHE A 84 -18.61 -3.63 16.50
CA PHE A 84 -17.21 -3.27 16.49
C PHE A 84 -17.01 -2.03 15.62
N HIS A 85 -15.89 -1.35 15.79
CA HIS A 85 -15.48 -0.30 14.86
C HIS A 85 -14.45 -0.85 13.88
N TYR A 86 -14.32 -0.28 12.71
CA TYR A 86 -13.35 -0.71 11.69
C TYR A 86 -11.91 -0.83 12.22
N ARG A 87 -11.54 -0.11 13.26
CA ARG A 87 -10.22 -0.15 13.91
C ARG A 87 -10.25 -0.57 15.39
N ARG A 88 -11.38 -1.05 15.90
CA ARG A 88 -11.51 -1.53 17.28
C ARG A 88 -12.31 -2.81 17.31
N TYR A 89 -11.71 -3.83 17.87
CA TYR A 89 -12.28 -5.16 18.04
C TYR A 89 -12.18 -5.58 19.50
N PHE A 90 -12.98 -6.53 19.94
CA PHE A 90 -12.70 -7.21 21.21
C PHE A 90 -11.55 -8.19 21.06
N SER A 91 -10.72 -8.33 22.10
CA SER A 91 -9.92 -9.52 22.30
C SER A 91 -10.76 -10.58 23.01
N PHE A 92 -10.87 -11.75 22.39
CA PHE A 92 -11.51 -12.91 23.04
C PHE A 92 -10.53 -13.66 23.96
N ASP A 93 -9.30 -13.17 24.09
CA ASP A 93 -8.40 -13.48 25.20
C ASP A 93 -8.60 -12.45 26.31
N SER A 94 -9.37 -12.84 27.36
CA SER A 94 -9.66 -11.98 28.50
C SER A 94 -8.45 -11.68 29.39
N GLU A 95 -7.39 -12.51 29.29
CA GLU A 95 -6.16 -12.37 30.07
C GLU A 95 -5.16 -11.43 29.40
N LEU A 96 -5.38 -11.05 28.14
CA LEU A 96 -4.52 -10.12 27.44
C LEU A 96 -4.57 -8.74 28.10
N ASN A 97 -3.48 -8.37 28.78
CA ASN A 97 -3.41 -7.21 29.66
C ASN A 97 -2.21 -6.31 29.32
N ARG A 98 -2.15 -5.84 28.08
CA ARG A 98 -1.22 -4.77 27.67
C ARG A 98 -2.04 -3.65 27.08
N ASP A 99 -2.20 -2.57 27.78
CA ASP A 99 -2.93 -1.42 27.27
C ASP A 99 -2.01 -0.19 27.08
N ASP A 100 -2.42 0.71 26.22
CA ASP A 100 -1.72 1.94 25.85
C ASP A 100 -1.91 3.07 26.89
N GLY A 101 -2.48 2.77 28.07
CA GLY A 101 -2.90 3.75 29.07
C GLY A 101 -4.26 4.39 28.77
N TRP A 102 -4.84 4.12 27.60
CA TRP A 102 -6.18 4.52 27.19
C TRP A 102 -7.16 3.34 27.16
N GLY A 103 -6.72 2.19 27.66
CA GLY A 103 -7.51 0.97 27.69
C GLY A 103 -7.62 0.27 26.34
N ASN A 104 -6.73 0.55 25.38
CA ASN A 104 -6.66 -0.18 24.13
C ASN A 104 -5.40 -1.03 24.07
N ILE A 105 -5.51 -2.19 23.43
CA ILE A 105 -4.37 -2.96 22.99
C ILE A 105 -4.04 -2.50 21.57
N ALA A 106 -2.96 -1.71 21.42
CA ALA A 106 -2.60 -1.10 20.14
C ALA A 106 -1.84 -2.05 19.24
N TYR A 107 -2.19 -2.06 17.95
CA TYR A 107 -1.53 -2.76 16.87
C TYR A 107 -1.41 -1.85 15.64
N ASP A 108 -0.36 -2.06 14.86
CA ASP A 108 -0.22 -1.32 13.61
C ASP A 108 -1.28 -1.75 12.60
N ARG A 109 -1.42 -3.06 12.36
CA ARG A 109 -2.35 -3.66 11.37
C ARG A 109 -3.02 -4.92 11.87
N ILE A 110 -4.10 -5.33 11.18
CA ILE A 110 -4.74 -6.64 11.38
C ILE A 110 -3.99 -7.67 10.54
N THR A 111 -3.23 -8.56 11.19
CA THR A 111 -2.50 -9.69 10.58
C THR A 111 -3.05 -11.02 11.08
N GLU A 112 -2.68 -12.13 10.45
CA GLU A 112 -3.08 -13.48 10.90
C GLU A 112 -2.59 -13.75 12.33
N ASP A 113 -1.34 -13.39 12.64
CA ASP A 113 -0.79 -13.56 14.00
C ASP A 113 -1.58 -12.76 15.05
N VAL A 114 -2.03 -11.54 14.69
CA VAL A 114 -2.85 -10.71 15.57
C VAL A 114 -4.26 -11.28 15.70
N ILE A 115 -4.84 -11.84 14.64
CA ILE A 115 -6.13 -12.55 14.69
C ILE A 115 -6.05 -13.74 15.65
N ASP A 116 -4.95 -14.49 15.60
CA ASP A 116 -4.69 -15.62 16.49
C ASP A 116 -4.48 -15.16 17.95
N GLU A 117 -3.68 -14.12 18.18
CA GLU A 117 -3.46 -13.55 19.52
C GLU A 117 -4.76 -13.03 20.16
N LEU A 118 -5.63 -12.40 19.36
CA LEU A 118 -6.93 -11.89 19.81
C LEU A 118 -8.00 -12.97 19.94
N ARG A 119 -7.69 -14.21 19.52
CA ARG A 119 -8.61 -15.35 19.50
C ARG A 119 -9.92 -15.05 18.74
N LEU A 120 -9.78 -14.47 17.54
CA LEU A 120 -10.91 -14.15 16.66
C LEU A 120 -11.38 -15.34 15.80
N GLN A 121 -10.99 -16.57 16.12
CA GLN A 121 -11.50 -17.77 15.45
C GLN A 121 -12.99 -17.95 15.76
N PRO A 122 -13.82 -18.32 14.78
CA PRO A 122 -15.27 -18.42 14.91
C PRO A 122 -15.71 -19.30 16.09
N GLU A 123 -15.08 -20.45 16.29
CA GLU A 123 -15.39 -21.38 17.37
C GLU A 123 -15.15 -20.78 18.74
N VAL A 124 -14.01 -20.09 18.92
CA VAL A 124 -13.65 -19.43 20.20
C VAL A 124 -14.61 -18.29 20.50
N MET A 125 -14.93 -17.47 19.49
CA MET A 125 -15.89 -16.37 19.62
C MET A 125 -17.26 -16.90 20.02
N LYS A 126 -17.79 -17.89 19.29
CA LYS A 126 -19.08 -18.51 19.57
C LYS A 126 -19.15 -19.09 20.98
N ASP A 127 -18.17 -19.92 21.35
CA ASP A 127 -18.11 -20.59 22.65
C ASP A 127 -18.12 -19.61 23.84
N LEU A 128 -17.59 -18.43 23.65
CA LEU A 128 -17.63 -17.38 24.67
C LEU A 128 -18.96 -16.61 24.62
N ILE A 129 -19.43 -16.18 23.44
CA ILE A 129 -20.63 -15.36 23.28
C ILE A 129 -21.86 -16.03 23.86
N ILE A 130 -22.07 -17.30 23.60
CA ILE A 130 -23.28 -18.03 24.06
C ILE A 130 -23.38 -18.21 25.59
N LYS A 131 -22.29 -17.99 26.31
CA LYS A 131 -22.27 -18.09 27.80
C LYS A 131 -22.88 -16.86 28.47
N TYR A 132 -22.97 -15.73 27.75
CA TYR A 132 -23.33 -14.46 28.33
C TYR A 132 -24.54 -13.84 27.59
N ASP A 133 -25.30 -13.02 28.29
CA ASP A 133 -26.43 -12.28 27.75
C ASP A 133 -25.99 -10.89 27.28
N VAL A 134 -24.87 -10.38 27.87
CA VAL A 134 -24.20 -9.15 27.43
C VAL A 134 -22.68 -9.25 27.64
N ILE A 135 -21.93 -8.87 26.59
CA ILE A 135 -20.48 -8.67 26.63
C ILE A 135 -20.23 -7.19 26.33
N SER A 136 -19.50 -6.53 27.22
CA SER A 136 -19.16 -5.10 27.10
C SER A 136 -17.64 -4.90 27.05
N VAL A 137 -17.21 -3.70 26.72
CA VAL A 137 -15.81 -3.27 26.84
C VAL A 137 -15.38 -3.37 28.31
N LYS A 138 -14.17 -3.88 28.55
CA LYS A 138 -13.55 -3.88 29.89
C LYS A 138 -13.49 -2.46 30.44
N GLY A 139 -14.02 -2.26 31.63
CA GLY A 139 -14.05 -0.97 32.28
C GLY A 139 -12.65 -0.39 32.47
N ARG A 140 -12.45 0.85 32.03
CA ARG A 140 -11.18 1.58 32.15
C ARG A 140 -11.24 2.62 33.24
N ARG A 141 -10.22 2.64 34.12
CA ARG A 141 -10.08 3.69 35.12
C ARG A 141 -9.43 4.93 34.51
N TYR A 142 -10.02 6.12 34.73
CA TYR A 142 -9.42 7.36 34.28
C TYR A 142 -8.11 7.64 35.04
N PRO A 143 -7.00 7.93 34.31
CA PRO A 143 -5.70 8.17 34.95
C PRO A 143 -5.55 9.59 35.48
N ARG A 144 -6.44 10.52 35.08
CA ARG A 144 -6.38 11.95 35.49
C ARG A 144 -6.87 12.13 36.90
N ILE A 145 -6.23 13.07 37.61
CA ILE A 145 -6.62 13.53 38.93
C ILE A 145 -7.22 14.92 38.78
N LYS A 146 -8.35 15.21 39.46
CA LYS A 146 -8.98 16.51 39.54
C LYS A 146 -8.12 17.48 40.37
N GLU A 147 -8.43 18.78 40.34
CA GLU A 147 -7.74 19.83 41.12
C GLU A 147 -7.82 19.55 42.65
N ASP A 148 -8.86 18.90 43.12
CA ASP A 148 -9.06 18.50 44.52
C ASP A 148 -8.27 17.24 44.95
N GLY A 149 -7.46 16.65 44.06
CA GLY A 149 -6.69 15.44 44.31
C GLY A 149 -7.47 14.14 44.18
N VAL A 150 -8.73 14.18 43.74
CA VAL A 150 -9.59 12.99 43.55
C VAL A 150 -9.47 12.51 42.11
N LEU A 151 -9.61 11.19 41.85
CA LEU A 151 -9.63 10.64 40.49
C LEU A 151 -10.75 11.26 39.69
N MET A 152 -10.49 11.50 38.39
CA MET A 152 -11.48 11.94 37.43
C MET A 152 -12.64 10.93 37.39
N ASP A 153 -13.87 11.39 37.43
CA ASP A 153 -15.08 10.58 37.23
C ASP A 153 -15.65 10.79 35.82
N VAL A 154 -16.61 9.93 35.45
CA VAL A 154 -17.24 9.93 34.13
C VAL A 154 -17.86 11.29 33.78
N TYR A 155 -18.52 11.95 34.75
CA TYR A 155 -19.17 13.23 34.56
C TYR A 155 -18.17 14.38 34.27
N HIS A 156 -17.13 14.46 35.09
CA HIS A 156 -16.14 15.54 34.94
C HIS A 156 -15.22 15.29 33.73
N GLU A 157 -14.95 14.03 33.40
CA GLU A 157 -14.16 13.69 32.22
C GLU A 157 -14.87 14.10 30.92
N TYR A 158 -16.19 13.88 30.84
CA TYR A 158 -16.98 14.32 29.69
C TYR A 158 -16.80 15.82 29.44
N GLY A 159 -16.92 16.66 30.49
CA GLY A 159 -16.76 18.10 30.37
C GLY A 159 -15.28 18.58 30.26
N ALA A 160 -14.30 17.69 30.43
CA ALA A 160 -12.89 18.02 30.26
C ALA A 160 -12.39 17.81 28.82
N VAL A 161 -13.19 17.17 27.95
CA VAL A 161 -12.88 16.97 26.53
C VAL A 161 -13.32 18.22 25.75
N PRO A 162 -12.45 18.87 24.96
CA PRO A 162 -12.74 20.16 24.35
C PRO A 162 -13.97 20.22 23.41
N PHE A 163 -14.41 19.09 22.91
CA PHE A 163 -15.52 18.97 21.95
C PHE A 163 -16.75 18.25 22.55
N GLN A 164 -16.83 18.14 23.91
CA GLN A 164 -17.97 17.55 24.61
C GLN A 164 -18.49 18.57 25.61
N HIS A 165 -19.73 19.01 25.43
CA HIS A 165 -20.35 20.02 26.30
C HIS A 165 -21.08 19.36 27.46
N ARG A 166 -20.74 19.76 28.69
CA ARG A 166 -21.36 19.20 29.92
C ARG A 166 -22.85 19.44 29.96
N GLU A 167 -23.29 20.55 29.42
CA GLU A 167 -24.69 20.94 29.34
C GLU A 167 -25.52 19.93 28.55
N ASP A 168 -24.93 19.33 27.49
CA ASP A 168 -25.61 18.27 26.71
C ASP A 168 -25.78 17.00 27.52
N LEU A 169 -24.75 16.64 28.33
CA LEU A 169 -24.86 15.51 29.26
C LEU A 169 -25.91 15.77 30.35
N ASP A 170 -25.96 17.01 30.89
CA ASP A 170 -26.99 17.38 31.90
C ASP A 170 -28.40 17.26 31.34
N ILE A 171 -28.64 17.76 30.11
CA ILE A 171 -29.91 17.58 29.39
C ILE A 171 -30.22 16.08 29.22
N THR A 172 -29.22 15.29 28.85
CA THR A 172 -29.41 13.85 28.64
C THR A 172 -29.81 13.13 29.94
N LEU A 173 -29.12 13.45 31.03
CA LEU A 173 -29.44 12.89 32.35
C LEU A 173 -30.84 13.33 32.84
N GLN A 174 -31.23 14.57 32.54
CA GLN A 174 -32.58 15.06 32.84
C GLN A 174 -33.63 14.28 32.04
N VAL A 175 -33.46 14.10 30.72
CA VAL A 175 -34.35 13.31 29.87
C VAL A 175 -34.46 11.87 30.38
N LEU A 176 -33.32 11.29 30.75
CA LEU A 176 -33.27 9.94 31.33
C LEU A 176 -34.10 9.85 32.62
N GLU A 177 -33.97 10.81 33.52
CA GLU A 177 -34.71 10.83 34.78
C GLU A 177 -36.23 11.04 34.53
N GLU A 178 -36.62 11.89 33.59
CA GLU A 178 -38.00 12.17 33.21
C GLU A 178 -38.71 10.94 32.62
N LYS A 179 -38.04 10.21 31.72
CA LYS A 179 -38.63 9.08 31.00
C LYS A 179 -38.47 7.74 31.72
N TYR A 180 -37.36 7.57 32.42
CA TYR A 180 -36.94 6.30 33.04
C TYR A 180 -36.42 6.55 34.47
N PRO A 181 -37.27 6.98 35.42
CA PRO A 181 -36.83 7.36 36.79
C PRO A 181 -36.13 6.26 37.54
N GLU A 182 -36.36 4.97 37.22
CA GLU A 182 -35.69 3.83 37.80
C GLU A 182 -34.19 3.79 37.50
N PHE A 183 -33.73 4.47 36.42
CA PHE A 183 -32.30 4.56 36.08
C PHE A 183 -31.57 5.68 36.87
N LYS A 184 -32.28 6.59 37.53
CA LYS A 184 -31.68 7.75 38.21
C LYS A 184 -30.54 7.38 39.17
N ALA A 185 -30.74 6.43 40.06
CA ALA A 185 -29.73 6.05 41.06
C ALA A 185 -28.49 5.42 40.39
N ILE A 186 -28.70 4.61 39.37
CA ILE A 186 -27.63 3.96 38.63
C ILE A 186 -26.84 4.97 37.82
N ALA A 187 -27.51 5.90 37.11
CA ALA A 187 -26.88 6.98 36.37
C ALA A 187 -26.01 7.86 37.29
N GLN A 188 -26.52 8.27 38.44
CA GLN A 188 -25.76 9.06 39.40
C GLN A 188 -24.55 8.30 39.95
N SER A 189 -24.68 7.01 40.21
CA SER A 189 -23.56 6.15 40.64
C SER A 189 -22.49 6.02 39.54
N TYR A 190 -22.91 5.76 38.31
CA TYR A 190 -22.00 5.62 37.18
C TYR A 190 -21.28 6.95 36.85
N MET A 191 -21.97 8.07 36.85
CA MET A 191 -21.37 9.39 36.62
C MET A 191 -20.30 9.75 37.65
N LYS A 192 -20.44 9.29 38.89
CA LYS A 192 -19.43 9.46 39.95
C LYS A 192 -18.32 8.40 39.94
N SER A 193 -18.44 7.39 39.12
CA SER A 193 -17.43 6.33 39.01
C SER A 193 -16.18 6.86 38.29
N SER A 194 -14.98 6.42 38.72
CA SER A 194 -13.73 6.61 37.99
C SER A 194 -13.51 5.54 36.92
N ILE A 195 -14.44 4.63 36.73
CA ILE A 195 -14.36 3.56 35.74
C ILE A 195 -15.45 3.81 34.69
N ALA A 196 -15.04 3.86 33.42
CA ALA A 196 -15.91 4.05 32.26
C ALA A 196 -15.91 2.84 31.33
N HIS A 197 -17.05 2.60 30.68
CA HIS A 197 -17.23 1.65 29.59
C HIS A 197 -17.52 2.46 28.33
N GLU A 198 -16.52 2.62 27.46
CA GLU A 198 -16.55 3.55 26.32
C GLU A 198 -16.66 2.82 24.98
N CYS A 199 -16.83 3.57 23.90
CA CYS A 199 -16.77 3.15 22.49
C CYS A 199 -18.05 2.54 21.91
N ASN A 200 -19.21 2.56 22.55
CA ASN A 200 -20.46 1.97 22.04
C ASN A 200 -20.29 0.55 21.46
N MET A 201 -19.36 -0.24 22.06
CA MET A 201 -19.03 -1.59 21.64
C MET A 201 -19.60 -2.61 22.62
N PHE A 202 -20.30 -3.58 22.10
CA PHE A 202 -20.90 -4.66 22.89
C PHE A 202 -21.28 -5.86 22.00
N ILE A 203 -21.58 -7.00 22.63
CA ILE A 203 -22.33 -8.11 22.02
C ILE A 203 -23.47 -8.43 22.98
N MET A 204 -24.70 -8.35 22.53
CA MET A 204 -25.90 -8.56 23.32
C MET A 204 -26.79 -9.61 22.69
N LYS A 205 -27.41 -10.42 23.56
CA LYS A 205 -28.49 -11.32 23.18
C LYS A 205 -29.69 -10.50 22.66
N LYS A 206 -30.46 -11.06 21.72
CA LYS A 206 -31.56 -10.40 21.04
C LYS A 206 -32.45 -9.58 21.97
N GLU A 207 -32.99 -10.21 23.01
CA GLU A 207 -33.94 -9.55 23.92
C GLU A 207 -33.32 -8.36 24.66
N VAL A 208 -32.03 -8.48 25.03
CA VAL A 208 -31.28 -7.41 25.69
C VAL A 208 -31.00 -6.28 24.71
N TYR A 209 -30.61 -6.59 23.49
CA TYR A 209 -30.32 -5.62 22.45
C TYR A 209 -31.56 -4.81 22.05
N HIS A 210 -32.67 -5.49 21.81
CA HIS A 210 -33.94 -4.79 21.44
C HIS A 210 -34.41 -3.86 22.55
N ALA A 211 -34.37 -4.31 23.80
CA ALA A 211 -34.74 -3.47 24.94
C ALA A 211 -33.78 -2.28 25.12
N TYR A 212 -32.46 -2.50 24.88
CA TYR A 212 -31.48 -1.42 24.89
C TYR A 212 -31.72 -0.40 23.80
N CYS A 213 -31.97 -0.83 22.56
CA CYS A 213 -32.22 0.08 21.45
C CYS A 213 -33.51 0.90 21.64
N GLU A 214 -34.60 0.27 22.09
CA GLU A 214 -35.84 0.97 22.39
C GLU A 214 -35.61 2.08 23.43
N TRP A 215 -34.94 1.76 24.52
CA TRP A 215 -34.57 2.70 25.57
C TRP A 215 -33.62 3.81 25.08
N LEU A 216 -32.54 3.43 24.38
CA LEU A 216 -31.53 4.37 23.93
C LEU A 216 -32.06 5.39 22.94
N PHE A 217 -32.76 4.93 21.89
CA PHE A 217 -33.24 5.82 20.85
C PHE A 217 -34.43 6.67 21.30
N ASP A 218 -35.25 6.19 22.24
CA ASP A 218 -36.30 7.00 22.86
C ASP A 218 -35.72 8.19 23.64
N ILE A 219 -34.59 7.99 24.34
CA ILE A 219 -33.84 9.07 25.01
C ILE A 219 -33.20 10.01 23.99
N LEU A 220 -32.42 9.47 23.07
CA LEU A 220 -31.61 10.27 22.13
C LEU A 220 -32.48 11.14 21.22
N PHE A 221 -33.63 10.64 20.76
CA PHE A 221 -34.53 11.44 19.93
C PHE A 221 -35.16 12.61 20.72
N GLU A 222 -35.44 12.44 22.00
CA GLU A 222 -35.88 13.53 22.87
C GLU A 222 -34.74 14.52 23.13
N VAL A 223 -33.55 14.04 23.44
CA VAL A 223 -32.33 14.86 23.64
C VAL A 223 -32.02 15.71 22.42
N GLU A 224 -32.14 15.14 21.22
CA GLU A 224 -31.91 15.85 19.95
C GLU A 224 -32.84 17.08 19.81
N THR A 225 -34.05 17.04 20.37
CA THR A 225 -34.97 18.18 20.33
C THR A 225 -34.65 19.29 21.33
N ARG A 226 -33.85 18.99 22.36
CA ARG A 226 -33.54 19.91 23.47
C ARG A 226 -32.16 20.56 23.35
N ILE A 227 -31.22 19.96 22.58
CA ILE A 227 -29.85 20.47 22.38
C ILE A 227 -29.81 21.42 21.18
N ASP A 228 -29.26 22.62 21.38
CA ASP A 228 -28.99 23.56 20.28
C ASP A 228 -27.56 23.34 19.72
N THR A 229 -27.46 22.73 18.55
CA THR A 229 -26.19 22.44 17.87
C THR A 229 -25.82 23.48 16.80
N THR A 230 -26.47 24.64 16.79
CA THR A 230 -26.30 25.65 15.71
C THR A 230 -24.85 26.12 15.54
N TRP A 231 -24.09 26.17 16.62
CA TRP A 231 -22.70 26.67 16.62
C TRP A 231 -21.66 25.58 16.80
N TYR A 232 -22.06 24.30 16.69
CA TYR A 232 -21.13 23.19 16.88
C TYR A 232 -20.17 23.03 15.69
N SER A 233 -18.91 22.82 16.00
CA SER A 233 -17.90 22.37 15.04
C SER A 233 -18.22 20.94 14.54
N VAL A 234 -17.49 20.46 13.56
CA VAL A 234 -17.66 19.09 13.02
C VAL A 234 -17.49 18.03 14.10
N GLU A 235 -16.54 18.21 15.02
CA GLU A 235 -16.30 17.25 16.12
C GLU A 235 -17.37 17.37 17.21
N GLU A 236 -17.76 18.57 17.60
CA GLU A 236 -18.85 18.80 18.58
C GLU A 236 -20.17 18.25 18.08
N TYR A 237 -20.45 18.35 16.76
CA TYR A 237 -21.70 17.87 16.17
C TYR A 237 -21.89 16.34 16.27
N ARG A 238 -20.88 15.58 16.67
CA ARG A 238 -20.94 14.13 16.97
C ARG A 238 -21.58 13.84 18.33
N VAL A 239 -22.23 14.81 18.91
CA VAL A 239 -22.79 14.83 20.27
C VAL A 239 -23.61 13.58 20.63
N MET A 240 -24.47 13.11 19.72
CA MET A 240 -25.32 11.92 20.00
C MET A 240 -24.47 10.66 20.17
N GLY A 241 -23.39 10.51 19.39
CA GLY A 241 -22.43 9.41 19.57
C GLY A 241 -21.75 9.44 20.93
N TYR A 242 -21.31 10.61 21.39
CA TYR A 242 -20.66 10.78 22.71
C TYR A 242 -21.61 10.55 23.88
N LEU A 243 -22.85 11.05 23.79
CA LEU A 243 -23.85 10.84 24.81
C LEU A 243 -24.28 9.37 24.92
N ALA A 244 -24.40 8.71 23.76
CA ALA A 244 -24.72 7.28 23.72
C ALA A 244 -23.65 6.40 24.41
N GLU A 245 -22.36 6.76 24.35
CA GLU A 245 -21.32 6.03 25.09
C GLU A 245 -21.60 6.08 26.62
N ARG A 246 -22.04 7.21 27.13
CA ARG A 246 -22.40 7.36 28.55
C ARG A 246 -23.66 6.60 28.90
N LEU A 247 -24.68 6.67 28.04
CA LEU A 247 -25.92 5.91 28.19
C LEU A 247 -25.66 4.40 28.12
N CYS A 248 -24.82 3.93 27.21
CA CYS A 248 -24.41 2.53 27.10
C CYS A 248 -23.78 2.03 28.43
N GLY A 249 -22.90 2.81 29.04
CA GLY A 249 -22.30 2.49 30.32
C GLY A 249 -23.33 2.43 31.45
N ILE A 250 -24.28 3.37 31.51
CA ILE A 250 -25.40 3.36 32.48
C ILE A 250 -26.23 2.10 32.30
N TYR A 251 -26.63 1.78 31.07
CA TYR A 251 -27.44 0.59 30.78
C TYR A 251 -26.72 -0.71 31.13
N TYR A 252 -25.41 -0.79 30.83
CA TYR A 252 -24.59 -1.93 31.22
C TYR A 252 -24.53 -2.11 32.75
N MET A 253 -24.38 -1.01 33.52
CA MET A 253 -24.42 -1.06 34.99
C MET A 253 -25.80 -1.48 35.50
N TYR A 254 -26.87 -1.09 34.85
CA TYR A 254 -28.21 -1.58 35.14
C TYR A 254 -28.32 -3.10 34.92
N LEU A 255 -27.83 -3.60 33.78
CA LEU A 255 -27.84 -5.04 33.49
C LEU A 255 -27.06 -5.85 34.50
N LYS A 256 -25.90 -5.34 35.00
CA LYS A 256 -25.08 -6.01 36.02
C LYS A 256 -25.82 -6.19 37.36
N GLN A 257 -26.78 -5.36 37.64
CA GLN A 257 -27.60 -5.44 38.91
C GLN A 257 -28.86 -6.27 38.71
N LYS A 258 -29.24 -6.60 37.47
CA LYS A 258 -30.48 -7.33 37.20
C LYS A 258 -30.26 -8.84 37.38
N GLU A 259 -31.09 -9.45 38.22
CA GLU A 259 -31.07 -10.90 38.42
C GLU A 259 -31.27 -11.66 37.10
N GLY A 260 -30.52 -12.73 36.89
CA GLY A 260 -30.61 -13.61 35.74
C GLY A 260 -29.85 -13.14 34.50
N ILE A 261 -29.23 -11.97 34.50
CA ILE A 261 -28.37 -11.48 33.43
C ILE A 261 -26.91 -11.90 33.67
N ARG A 262 -26.34 -12.61 32.71
CA ARG A 262 -24.92 -13.00 32.71
C ARG A 262 -24.14 -11.98 31.89
N SER A 263 -23.31 -11.19 32.54
CA SER A 263 -22.47 -10.18 31.90
C SER A 263 -20.99 -10.56 31.90
N PHE A 264 -20.25 -10.11 30.89
CA PHE A 264 -18.80 -10.28 30.78
C PHE A 264 -18.16 -9.04 30.18
N GLU A 265 -16.86 -8.84 30.45
CA GLU A 265 -16.10 -7.72 29.90
C GLU A 265 -14.88 -8.23 29.14
N LEU A 266 -14.65 -7.69 27.94
CA LEU A 266 -13.51 -8.01 27.10
C LEU A 266 -12.63 -6.78 26.85
N PRO A 267 -11.30 -6.96 26.78
CA PRO A 267 -10.39 -5.92 26.33
C PRO A 267 -10.71 -5.50 24.89
N LYS A 268 -10.46 -4.23 24.58
CA LYS A 268 -10.61 -3.69 23.21
C LYS A 268 -9.25 -3.40 22.58
N THR A 269 -9.18 -3.53 21.28
CA THR A 269 -7.99 -3.18 20.48
C THR A 269 -8.11 -1.81 19.84
N LEU A 270 -6.98 -1.28 19.37
CA LEU A 270 -6.91 -0.15 18.44
C LEU A 270 -5.92 -0.48 17.33
N PHE A 271 -6.41 -0.56 16.09
CA PHE A 271 -5.60 -0.69 14.89
C PHE A 271 -5.31 0.69 14.29
N HIS A 272 -4.03 1.00 14.07
CA HIS A 272 -3.62 2.28 13.46
C HIS A 272 -3.92 2.31 11.97
N ASP A 273 -3.68 1.20 11.27
CA ASP A 273 -3.97 1.04 9.85
C ASP A 273 -4.91 -0.16 9.60
N THR A 274 -6.03 0.13 8.97
CA THR A 274 -7.02 -0.87 8.53
C THR A 274 -7.31 -0.78 7.04
N THR A 275 -6.36 -0.24 6.27
CA THR A 275 -6.49 -0.16 4.82
C THR A 275 -6.68 -1.56 4.24
N PRO A 276 -7.67 -1.78 3.36
CA PRO A 276 -7.90 -3.08 2.74
C PRO A 276 -6.65 -3.54 2.00
N LYS A 277 -6.31 -4.82 2.12
CA LYS A 277 -5.27 -5.40 1.26
C LYS A 277 -5.71 -5.29 -0.20
N LEU A 278 -4.84 -4.72 -1.03
CA LEU A 278 -5.05 -4.69 -2.46
C LEU A 278 -4.99 -6.13 -3.01
N VAL A 279 -6.06 -6.56 -3.68
CA VAL A 279 -6.12 -7.85 -4.35
C VAL A 279 -6.54 -7.63 -5.80
N LEU A 280 -5.70 -8.07 -6.73
CA LEU A 280 -5.97 -8.00 -8.16
C LEU A 280 -6.44 -9.35 -8.68
N ASN A 281 -7.57 -9.32 -9.38
CA ASN A 281 -8.10 -10.47 -10.08
C ASN A 281 -7.83 -10.36 -11.59
N PRO A 282 -7.62 -11.50 -12.30
CA PRO A 282 -7.51 -11.53 -13.75
C PRO A 282 -8.76 -10.95 -14.42
N ILE A 283 -8.56 -10.07 -15.40
CA ILE A 283 -9.66 -9.59 -16.26
C ILE A 283 -9.99 -10.63 -17.33
N PHE A 284 -8.96 -11.30 -17.84
CA PHE A 284 -9.08 -12.33 -18.86
C PHE A 284 -8.76 -13.70 -18.27
N LYS A 285 -9.56 -14.70 -18.56
CA LYS A 285 -9.37 -16.05 -18.01
C LYS A 285 -8.05 -16.70 -18.45
N GLU A 286 -7.64 -16.47 -19.70
CA GLU A 286 -6.42 -17.01 -20.32
C GLU A 286 -5.54 -15.89 -20.90
N GLY A 287 -5.52 -14.75 -20.25
CA GLY A 287 -4.73 -13.59 -20.67
C GLY A 287 -3.25 -13.72 -20.33
N VAL A 288 -2.42 -12.94 -21.00
CA VAL A 288 -1.02 -12.70 -20.66
C VAL A 288 -0.95 -11.50 -19.71
N PRO A 289 -0.73 -11.71 -18.41
CA PRO A 289 -0.60 -10.61 -17.46
C PRO A 289 0.80 -10.03 -17.52
N ILE A 290 0.89 -8.72 -17.76
CA ILE A 290 2.13 -7.96 -17.87
C ILE A 290 2.13 -6.87 -16.82
N VAL A 291 3.10 -6.89 -15.93
CA VAL A 291 3.25 -5.90 -14.87
C VAL A 291 4.40 -4.96 -15.19
N LEU A 292 4.15 -3.66 -15.10
CA LEU A 292 5.12 -2.59 -15.26
C LEU A 292 5.08 -1.70 -14.01
N SER A 293 6.18 -1.01 -13.72
CA SER A 293 6.24 -0.03 -12.62
C SER A 293 6.75 1.31 -13.14
N ALA A 294 6.07 2.40 -12.82
CA ALA A 294 6.48 3.73 -13.28
C ALA A 294 5.96 4.84 -12.36
N ASN A 295 6.61 6.00 -12.42
CA ASN A 295 6.13 7.26 -11.86
C ASN A 295 5.67 8.24 -12.95
N ASN A 296 5.16 9.39 -12.52
CA ASN A 296 4.62 10.38 -13.45
C ASN A 296 5.66 10.94 -14.44
N LYS A 297 6.94 11.01 -14.06
CA LYS A 297 8.03 11.46 -14.95
C LYS A 297 8.30 10.46 -16.05
N PHE A 298 8.14 9.16 -15.75
CA PHE A 298 8.35 8.08 -16.70
C PHE A 298 7.12 7.78 -17.58
N ALA A 299 5.97 8.41 -17.35
CA ALA A 299 4.75 8.19 -18.14
C ALA A 299 4.95 8.27 -19.68
N PRO A 300 5.78 9.19 -20.25
CA PRO A 300 6.04 9.21 -21.68
C PRO A 300 6.76 7.95 -22.20
N TYR A 301 7.70 7.42 -21.45
CA TYR A 301 8.50 6.24 -21.85
C TYR A 301 7.72 4.95 -21.63
N LEU A 302 6.97 4.88 -20.52
CA LEU A 302 5.99 3.83 -20.27
C LEU A 302 4.99 3.71 -21.43
N ASP A 303 4.49 4.84 -21.96
CA ASP A 303 3.58 4.80 -23.13
C ASP A 303 4.27 4.20 -24.34
N VAL A 304 5.53 4.55 -24.63
CA VAL A 304 6.29 3.96 -25.75
C VAL A 304 6.44 2.45 -25.58
N MET A 305 6.78 1.97 -24.37
CA MET A 305 6.85 0.54 -24.07
C MET A 305 5.49 -0.14 -24.30
N ILE A 306 4.40 0.45 -23.81
CA ILE A 306 3.05 -0.09 -24.00
C ILE A 306 2.67 -0.09 -25.48
N GLN A 307 3.01 0.96 -26.25
CA GLN A 307 2.75 1.00 -27.68
C GLN A 307 3.52 -0.10 -28.44
N SER A 308 4.75 -0.41 -28.03
CA SER A 308 5.50 -1.53 -28.62
C SER A 308 4.84 -2.88 -28.33
N ILE A 309 4.31 -3.09 -27.13
CA ILE A 309 3.51 -4.29 -26.79
C ILE A 309 2.26 -4.36 -27.68
N ILE A 310 1.50 -3.26 -27.77
CA ILE A 310 0.27 -3.19 -28.56
C ILE A 310 0.54 -3.49 -30.04
N ALA A 311 1.61 -2.92 -30.60
CA ALA A 311 1.96 -3.08 -32.03
C ALA A 311 2.32 -4.52 -32.39
N ASN A 312 2.92 -5.26 -31.46
CA ASN A 312 3.38 -6.64 -31.68
C ASN A 312 2.45 -7.71 -31.06
N ALA A 313 1.35 -7.30 -30.44
CA ALA A 313 0.39 -8.21 -29.81
C ALA A 313 -0.36 -9.05 -30.84
N SER A 314 -0.43 -10.36 -30.62
CA SER A 314 -1.26 -11.25 -31.44
C SER A 314 -2.75 -10.91 -31.29
N PRO A 315 -3.53 -10.83 -32.38
CA PRO A 315 -4.96 -10.59 -32.31
C PRO A 315 -5.74 -11.75 -31.66
N THR A 316 -5.12 -12.94 -31.54
CA THR A 316 -5.74 -14.15 -30.98
C THR A 316 -5.46 -14.33 -29.49
N ARG A 317 -4.62 -13.51 -28.89
CA ARG A 317 -4.24 -13.55 -27.47
C ARG A 317 -4.82 -12.34 -26.74
N GLN A 318 -5.03 -12.47 -25.45
CA GLN A 318 -5.50 -11.39 -24.57
C GLN A 318 -4.35 -10.93 -23.69
N TYR A 319 -4.23 -9.61 -23.48
CA TYR A 319 -3.14 -9.01 -22.71
C TYR A 319 -3.70 -8.10 -21.62
N ASP A 320 -3.28 -8.36 -20.38
CA ASP A 320 -3.66 -7.55 -19.23
C ASP A 320 -2.44 -6.78 -18.72
N ILE A 321 -2.30 -5.53 -19.17
CA ILE A 321 -1.19 -4.65 -18.83
C ILE A 321 -1.54 -3.93 -17.52
N ILE A 322 -0.77 -4.21 -16.45
CA ILE A 322 -0.96 -3.70 -15.11
C ILE A 322 0.20 -2.78 -14.75
N VAL A 323 -0.08 -1.49 -14.56
CA VAL A 323 0.92 -0.50 -14.19
C VAL A 323 0.83 -0.21 -12.69
N LEU A 324 1.86 -0.60 -11.94
CA LEU A 324 2.02 -0.26 -10.54
C LEU A 324 2.61 1.16 -10.43
N PHE A 325 1.97 2.04 -9.67
CA PHE A 325 2.37 3.45 -9.59
C PHE A 325 2.08 4.08 -8.23
N ASN A 326 2.65 5.26 -7.99
CA ASN A 326 2.32 6.12 -6.86
C ASN A 326 1.67 7.45 -7.29
N ASP A 327 2.25 8.14 -8.28
CA ASP A 327 1.96 9.54 -8.57
C ASP A 327 1.51 9.83 -10.02
N ILE A 328 1.28 8.79 -10.87
CA ILE A 328 0.84 9.01 -12.25
C ILE A 328 -0.52 9.70 -12.26
N SER A 329 -0.56 10.92 -12.81
CA SER A 329 -1.78 11.71 -12.90
C SER A 329 -2.86 11.05 -13.77
N GLU A 330 -4.14 11.25 -13.45
CA GLU A 330 -5.27 10.74 -14.23
C GLU A 330 -5.19 11.14 -15.70
N LYS A 331 -4.72 12.36 -15.98
CA LYS A 331 -4.49 12.84 -17.35
C LYS A 331 -3.52 11.93 -18.10
N ASN A 332 -2.42 11.53 -17.46
CA ASN A 332 -1.43 10.65 -18.08
C ASN A 332 -1.96 9.22 -18.19
N GLN A 333 -2.65 8.70 -17.18
CA GLN A 333 -3.31 7.39 -17.24
C GLN A 333 -4.30 7.32 -18.41
N ASN A 334 -5.18 8.32 -18.54
CA ASN A 334 -6.17 8.38 -19.62
C ASN A 334 -5.51 8.50 -21.00
N ARG A 335 -4.41 9.24 -21.11
CA ARG A 335 -3.64 9.35 -22.37
C ARG A 335 -3.06 8.01 -22.80
N ILE A 336 -2.46 7.26 -21.88
CA ILE A 336 -1.89 5.93 -22.14
C ILE A 336 -3.00 4.93 -22.49
N LYS A 337 -4.09 4.87 -21.70
CA LYS A 337 -5.25 4.02 -21.99
C LYS A 337 -5.85 4.27 -23.39
N TRP A 338 -5.78 5.51 -23.85
CA TRP A 338 -6.28 5.87 -25.19
C TRP A 338 -5.57 5.12 -26.32
N GLY A 339 -4.30 4.75 -26.16
CA GLY A 339 -3.54 3.95 -27.14
C GLY A 339 -4.19 2.60 -27.42
N ALA A 340 -4.72 1.93 -26.40
CA ALA A 340 -5.34 0.60 -26.52
C ALA A 340 -6.83 0.63 -26.92
N ARG A 341 -7.48 1.79 -27.11
CA ARG A 341 -8.95 1.91 -27.31
C ARG A 341 -9.54 1.14 -28.50
N LYS A 342 -8.71 0.75 -29.45
CA LYS A 342 -9.13 -0.01 -30.64
C LYS A 342 -8.88 -1.52 -30.51
N HIS A 343 -8.30 -1.97 -29.41
CA HIS A 343 -7.86 -3.33 -29.18
C HIS A 343 -8.68 -3.96 -28.04
N SER A 344 -9.75 -4.69 -28.37
CA SER A 344 -10.63 -5.32 -27.38
C SER A 344 -9.95 -6.47 -26.61
N ASN A 345 -8.82 -6.97 -27.11
CA ASN A 345 -8.01 -8.01 -26.50
C ASN A 345 -6.91 -7.46 -25.57
N ILE A 346 -6.84 -6.13 -25.36
CA ILE A 346 -5.83 -5.49 -24.52
C ILE A 346 -6.52 -4.65 -23.44
N SER A 347 -6.19 -4.92 -22.19
CA SER A 347 -6.58 -4.13 -21.00
C SER A 347 -5.38 -3.36 -20.47
N ILE A 348 -5.56 -2.11 -20.03
CA ILE A 348 -4.54 -1.33 -19.32
C ILE A 348 -5.12 -0.86 -18.00
N ARG A 349 -4.54 -1.32 -16.91
CA ARG A 349 -4.95 -0.98 -15.53
C ARG A 349 -3.83 -0.23 -14.82
N PHE A 350 -4.20 0.83 -14.11
CA PHE A 350 -3.30 1.58 -13.24
C PHE A 350 -3.65 1.28 -11.79
N ILE A 351 -2.69 0.79 -11.03
CA ILE A 351 -2.86 0.31 -9.65
C ILE A 351 -1.92 1.09 -8.73
N ARG A 352 -2.51 1.86 -7.84
CA ARG A 352 -1.75 2.64 -6.87
C ARG A 352 -1.28 1.75 -5.72
N VAL A 353 0.03 1.80 -5.41
CA VAL A 353 0.68 0.88 -4.45
C VAL A 353 1.50 1.61 -3.38
N CYS A 354 1.36 2.94 -3.26
CA CYS A 354 2.14 3.74 -2.31
C CYS A 354 1.99 3.27 -0.84
N GLU A 355 0.88 2.66 -0.48
CA GLU A 355 0.56 2.24 0.88
C GLU A 355 1.39 1.03 1.34
N TYR A 356 2.03 0.31 0.41
CA TYR A 356 2.89 -0.83 0.72
C TYR A 356 4.32 -0.44 1.07
N PHE A 357 4.72 0.79 0.80
CA PHE A 357 6.10 1.24 0.96
C PHE A 357 6.17 2.52 1.79
N ASP A 358 6.94 2.47 2.86
CA ASP A 358 7.41 3.67 3.54
C ASP A 358 8.60 4.23 2.73
N ASN A 359 8.29 5.17 1.83
CA ASN A 359 9.24 5.72 0.86
C ASN A 359 10.48 6.38 1.51
N GLU A 360 10.38 6.79 2.79
CA GLU A 360 11.50 7.38 3.52
C GLU A 360 12.57 6.35 3.93
N LYS A 361 12.22 5.05 3.93
CA LYS A 361 13.13 3.96 4.34
C LYS A 361 13.80 3.22 3.19
N LEU A 362 13.35 3.44 1.94
CA LEU A 362 13.91 2.75 0.78
C LEU A 362 15.19 3.43 0.30
N PHE A 363 16.25 2.63 0.11
CA PHE A 363 17.49 3.10 -0.48
C PHE A 363 17.33 3.20 -1.99
N VAL A 364 17.49 4.39 -2.54
CA VAL A 364 17.48 4.66 -3.99
C VAL A 364 18.68 5.52 -4.36
N ASP A 365 19.36 5.15 -5.44
CA ASP A 365 20.43 5.96 -6.03
C ASP A 365 19.86 7.04 -6.95
N GLN A 366 20.72 8.02 -7.34
CA GLN A 366 20.34 9.17 -8.16
C GLN A 366 19.67 8.82 -9.51
N HIS A 367 19.83 7.59 -9.99
CA HIS A 367 19.34 7.13 -11.29
C HIS A 367 18.17 6.13 -11.22
N LEU A 368 17.83 5.66 -10.01
CA LEU A 368 16.76 4.71 -9.78
C LEU A 368 15.70 5.32 -8.88
N SER A 369 14.47 4.86 -9.03
CA SER A 369 13.34 5.35 -8.26
C SER A 369 12.71 4.24 -7.42
N VAL A 370 11.89 4.60 -6.46
CA VAL A 370 11.21 3.66 -5.53
C VAL A 370 10.39 2.61 -6.28
N GLU A 371 9.91 2.95 -7.47
CA GLU A 371 9.10 2.08 -8.31
C GLU A 371 9.79 0.76 -8.69
N THR A 372 11.12 0.69 -8.64
CA THR A 372 11.85 -0.57 -8.84
C THR A 372 11.49 -1.64 -7.81
N TYR A 373 11.17 -1.25 -6.57
CA TYR A 373 10.80 -2.18 -5.51
C TYR A 373 9.36 -2.69 -5.61
N TYR A 374 8.50 -2.08 -6.45
CA TYR A 374 7.09 -2.48 -6.56
C TYR A 374 6.91 -3.91 -7.06
N ARG A 375 7.91 -4.47 -7.76
CA ARG A 375 7.87 -5.89 -8.15
C ARG A 375 7.90 -6.87 -6.97
N LEU A 376 8.38 -6.45 -5.80
CA LEU A 376 8.46 -7.31 -4.61
C LEU A 376 7.11 -7.58 -3.95
N ILE A 377 6.09 -6.72 -4.19
CA ILE A 377 4.74 -6.93 -3.65
C ILE A 377 3.81 -7.70 -4.59
N ILE A 378 4.21 -7.94 -5.83
CA ILE A 378 3.39 -8.63 -6.84
C ILE A 378 2.82 -9.96 -6.32
N PRO A 379 3.60 -10.84 -5.66
CA PRO A 379 3.06 -12.10 -5.14
C PRO A 379 1.88 -11.93 -4.18
N GLU A 380 1.88 -10.86 -3.38
CA GLU A 380 0.83 -10.58 -2.38
C GLU A 380 -0.41 -9.98 -3.03
N ILE A 381 -0.24 -8.97 -3.91
CA ILE A 381 -1.38 -8.26 -4.51
C ILE A 381 -2.05 -9.02 -5.65
N MET A 382 -1.43 -10.09 -6.16
CA MET A 382 -1.92 -10.90 -7.27
C MET A 382 -2.13 -12.38 -6.90
N PRO A 383 -2.88 -12.70 -5.81
CA PRO A 383 -3.00 -14.09 -5.31
C PRO A 383 -3.70 -15.03 -6.29
N ALA A 384 -4.57 -14.50 -7.15
CA ALA A 384 -5.30 -15.28 -8.17
C ALA A 384 -4.48 -15.56 -9.44
N TYR A 385 -3.25 -15.05 -9.54
CA TYR A 385 -2.40 -15.29 -10.68
C TYR A 385 -1.35 -16.36 -10.37
N HIS A 386 -1.17 -17.29 -11.29
CA HIS A 386 -0.13 -18.33 -11.19
C HIS A 386 1.19 -17.85 -11.81
N ARG A 387 1.12 -17.15 -12.94
CA ARG A 387 2.28 -16.67 -13.70
C ARG A 387 2.03 -15.26 -14.23
N ILE A 388 3.07 -14.43 -14.25
CA ILE A 388 3.05 -13.11 -14.88
C ILE A 388 4.37 -12.80 -15.60
N LEU A 389 4.35 -11.81 -16.49
CA LEU A 389 5.54 -11.10 -16.95
C LEU A 389 5.74 -9.83 -16.13
N TYR A 390 6.96 -9.56 -15.71
CA TYR A 390 7.36 -8.24 -15.24
C TYR A 390 8.35 -7.64 -16.25
N LEU A 391 8.10 -6.40 -16.65
CA LEU A 391 8.93 -5.68 -17.63
C LEU A 391 9.24 -4.27 -17.13
N ASP A 392 10.49 -3.83 -17.25
CA ASP A 392 10.86 -2.44 -16.97
C ASP A 392 10.27 -1.52 -18.06
N CYS A 393 10.04 -0.25 -17.71
CA CYS A 393 9.38 0.70 -18.63
C CYS A 393 10.35 1.45 -19.56
N ASP A 394 11.67 1.24 -19.42
CA ASP A 394 12.71 1.78 -20.31
C ASP A 394 13.14 0.76 -21.39
N MET A 395 12.16 0.13 -22.01
CA MET A 395 12.32 -0.94 -22.99
C MET A 395 11.39 -0.72 -24.19
N VAL A 396 11.64 -1.46 -25.24
CA VAL A 396 10.70 -1.69 -26.35
C VAL A 396 10.77 -3.16 -26.77
N THR A 397 9.64 -3.73 -27.20
CA THR A 397 9.59 -5.07 -27.78
C THR A 397 9.32 -4.99 -29.27
N ASP A 398 10.01 -5.84 -30.04
CA ASP A 398 9.83 -6.02 -31.48
C ASP A 398 9.18 -7.38 -31.81
N HIS A 399 8.73 -8.08 -30.75
CA HIS A 399 8.06 -9.38 -30.85
C HIS A 399 6.89 -9.47 -29.86
N ASP A 400 6.00 -10.42 -30.09
CA ASP A 400 4.89 -10.69 -29.21
C ASP A 400 5.38 -11.22 -27.86
N VAL A 401 5.10 -10.48 -26.79
CA VAL A 401 5.47 -10.87 -25.42
C VAL A 401 4.76 -12.14 -24.95
N ALA A 402 3.71 -12.60 -25.64
CA ALA A 402 3.11 -13.89 -25.38
C ALA A 402 4.08 -15.05 -25.62
N GLU A 403 5.00 -14.93 -26.59
CA GLU A 403 6.05 -15.93 -26.81
C GLU A 403 7.02 -16.04 -25.62
N LEU A 404 7.30 -14.91 -24.95
CA LEU A 404 8.09 -14.88 -23.73
C LEU A 404 7.29 -15.53 -22.57
N TYR A 405 6.02 -15.18 -22.43
CA TYR A 405 5.14 -15.72 -21.39
C TYR A 405 5.02 -17.24 -21.48
N ASP A 406 4.98 -17.79 -22.69
CA ASP A 406 4.80 -19.23 -22.94
C ASP A 406 6.08 -20.07 -22.72
N ILE A 407 7.25 -19.45 -22.43
CA ILE A 407 8.48 -20.19 -22.11
C ILE A 407 8.29 -21.00 -20.84
N GLU A 408 8.49 -22.33 -20.92
CA GLU A 408 8.38 -23.24 -19.80
C GLU A 408 9.52 -23.02 -18.77
N LEU A 409 9.14 -22.79 -17.51
CA LEU A 409 10.11 -22.56 -16.43
C LEU A 409 10.70 -23.85 -15.84
N ASN A 410 10.20 -25.04 -16.20
CA ASN A 410 10.70 -26.33 -15.75
C ASN A 410 10.86 -26.45 -14.22
N GLY A 411 9.88 -25.92 -13.45
CA GLY A 411 9.87 -25.93 -11.99
C GLY A 411 10.77 -24.86 -11.34
N CYS A 412 11.34 -23.94 -12.13
CA CYS A 412 12.03 -22.74 -11.60
C CYS A 412 11.01 -21.68 -11.17
N ILE A 413 11.43 -20.83 -10.22
CA ILE A 413 10.62 -19.73 -9.68
C ILE A 413 10.52 -18.58 -10.68
N ILE A 414 11.62 -18.36 -11.42
CA ILE A 414 11.82 -17.19 -12.26
C ILE A 414 12.48 -17.55 -13.56
N GLY A 415 12.00 -16.96 -14.67
CA GLY A 415 12.70 -16.90 -15.95
C GLY A 415 13.33 -15.52 -16.15
N ALA A 416 14.63 -15.45 -16.37
CA ALA A 416 15.37 -14.21 -16.55
C ALA A 416 16.62 -14.40 -17.41
N ALA A 417 17.09 -13.35 -18.11
CA ALA A 417 18.35 -13.40 -18.84
C ALA A 417 19.54 -13.22 -17.88
N LYS A 418 20.66 -13.91 -18.12
CA LYS A 418 21.91 -13.65 -17.40
C LYS A 418 22.34 -12.20 -17.59
N ASP A 419 22.79 -11.56 -16.53
CA ASP A 419 23.31 -10.20 -16.62
C ASP A 419 24.73 -10.21 -17.21
N ILE A 420 24.81 -9.93 -18.49
CA ILE A 420 26.07 -9.95 -19.23
C ILE A 420 27.01 -8.81 -18.80
N ASP A 421 26.46 -7.66 -18.34
CA ASP A 421 27.27 -6.55 -17.84
C ASP A 421 27.98 -6.95 -16.53
N VAL A 422 27.23 -7.49 -15.57
CA VAL A 422 27.81 -8.03 -14.33
C VAL A 422 28.81 -9.16 -14.63
N ALA A 423 28.48 -10.07 -15.55
CA ALA A 423 29.40 -11.14 -15.94
C ALA A 423 30.72 -10.61 -16.54
N GLY A 424 30.67 -9.52 -17.31
CA GLY A 424 31.84 -8.81 -17.82
C GLY A 424 32.66 -8.15 -16.70
N GLN A 425 31.97 -7.48 -15.76
CA GLN A 425 32.63 -6.84 -14.60
C GLN A 425 33.32 -7.86 -13.68
N VAL A 426 32.77 -9.05 -13.51
CA VAL A 426 33.39 -10.17 -12.78
C VAL A 426 34.75 -10.49 -13.39
N ASN A 427 34.83 -10.67 -14.71
CA ASN A 427 36.09 -10.99 -15.39
C ASN A 427 37.09 -9.82 -15.43
N LEU A 428 36.59 -8.59 -15.43
CA LEU A 428 37.43 -7.39 -15.27
C LEU A 428 37.91 -7.19 -13.84
N LYS A 429 37.44 -7.99 -12.87
CA LYS A 429 37.69 -7.82 -11.42
C LYS A 429 37.30 -6.42 -10.91
N GLN A 430 36.32 -5.82 -11.53
CA GLN A 430 35.84 -4.50 -11.15
C GLN A 430 34.86 -4.62 -9.95
N ASN A 431 34.99 -3.69 -9.02
CA ASN A 431 34.08 -3.53 -7.89
C ASN A 431 33.88 -4.81 -7.03
N ASN A 432 34.77 -5.81 -7.09
CA ASN A 432 34.66 -7.08 -6.37
C ASN A 432 33.33 -7.81 -6.61
N TRP A 433 32.82 -7.80 -7.84
CA TRP A 433 31.54 -8.46 -8.18
C TRP A 433 31.59 -9.98 -7.94
N ASP A 434 32.73 -10.61 -8.13
CA ASP A 434 32.98 -12.03 -7.86
C ASP A 434 32.65 -12.39 -6.41
N ARG A 435 33.24 -11.62 -5.47
CA ARG A 435 32.99 -11.81 -4.04
C ARG A 435 31.57 -11.42 -3.64
N TYR A 436 31.11 -10.29 -4.12
CA TYR A 436 29.77 -9.80 -3.78
C TYR A 436 28.69 -10.84 -4.14
N ALA A 437 28.72 -11.39 -5.35
CA ALA A 437 27.76 -12.38 -5.79
C ALA A 437 27.80 -13.68 -4.95
N VAL A 438 29.01 -14.16 -4.61
CA VAL A 438 29.17 -15.43 -3.89
C VAL A 438 29.06 -15.24 -2.37
N GLU A 439 29.73 -14.23 -1.80
CA GLU A 439 29.82 -14.08 -0.35
C GLU A 439 28.60 -13.35 0.25
N GLU A 440 28.03 -12.37 -0.47
CA GLU A 440 26.93 -11.57 0.04
C GLU A 440 25.57 -12.04 -0.50
N LEU A 441 25.42 -12.26 -1.82
CA LEU A 441 24.19 -12.76 -2.41
C LEU A 441 24.03 -14.28 -2.30
N LYS A 442 25.09 -15.01 -1.90
CA LYS A 442 25.10 -16.46 -1.73
C LYS A 442 24.76 -17.23 -3.01
N LEU A 443 25.16 -16.71 -4.17
CA LEU A 443 25.05 -17.42 -5.44
C LEU A 443 26.12 -18.53 -5.53
N ALA A 444 25.79 -19.62 -6.23
CA ALA A 444 26.74 -20.72 -6.45
C ALA A 444 27.88 -20.30 -7.37
N SER A 445 27.62 -19.43 -8.32
CA SER A 445 28.58 -18.81 -9.23
C SER A 445 28.24 -17.33 -9.44
N PRO A 446 29.22 -16.42 -9.57
CA PRO A 446 28.95 -15.03 -9.90
C PRO A 446 28.31 -14.86 -11.28
N TYR A 447 28.44 -15.86 -12.18
CA TYR A 447 27.78 -15.87 -13.49
C TYR A 447 26.33 -16.38 -13.45
N ASP A 448 25.81 -16.69 -12.28
CA ASP A 448 24.40 -17.02 -12.10
C ASP A 448 23.52 -15.79 -11.81
N TYR A 449 24.15 -14.62 -11.73
CA TYR A 449 23.46 -13.36 -11.55
C TYR A 449 22.61 -13.00 -12.79
N PHE A 450 21.34 -12.75 -12.59
CA PHE A 450 20.41 -12.40 -13.67
C PHE A 450 19.98 -10.94 -13.61
N GLN A 451 19.58 -10.40 -14.75
CA GLN A 451 19.07 -9.06 -14.91
C GLN A 451 17.55 -9.05 -14.70
N ALA A 452 17.05 -8.11 -13.87
CA ALA A 452 15.66 -8.10 -13.40
C ALA A 452 14.68 -7.25 -14.23
N GLY A 453 15.10 -6.67 -15.35
CA GLY A 453 14.22 -5.85 -16.21
C GLY A 453 13.20 -6.66 -17.01
N VAL A 454 13.49 -7.96 -17.26
CA VAL A 454 12.58 -8.90 -17.93
C VAL A 454 12.47 -10.16 -17.12
N LEU A 455 11.29 -10.42 -16.57
CA LEU A 455 11.05 -11.56 -15.71
C LEU A 455 9.79 -12.30 -16.10
N ILE A 456 9.87 -13.62 -16.10
CA ILE A 456 8.72 -14.51 -16.03
C ILE A 456 8.65 -14.99 -14.58
N LEU A 457 7.58 -14.69 -13.86
CA LEU A 457 7.45 -15.06 -12.45
C LEU A 457 6.38 -16.15 -12.28
N ASP A 458 6.78 -17.29 -11.70
CA ASP A 458 5.84 -18.24 -11.13
C ASP A 458 5.47 -17.74 -9.72
N LEU A 459 4.32 -17.09 -9.61
CA LEU A 459 3.90 -16.46 -8.36
C LEU A 459 3.55 -17.48 -7.27
N GLU A 460 3.12 -18.68 -7.63
CA GLU A 460 2.81 -19.72 -6.65
C GLU A 460 4.10 -20.24 -5.98
N LEU A 461 5.11 -20.55 -6.78
CA LEU A 461 6.41 -20.98 -6.27
C LEU A 461 7.11 -19.85 -5.53
N LEU A 462 6.98 -18.60 -5.98
CA LEU A 462 7.58 -17.45 -5.31
C LEU A 462 6.95 -17.22 -3.93
N ARG A 463 5.62 -17.24 -3.80
CA ARG A 463 4.91 -17.14 -2.51
C ARG A 463 5.33 -18.22 -1.51
N ARG A 464 5.58 -19.44 -2.00
CA ARG A 464 6.07 -20.55 -1.15
C ARG A 464 7.54 -20.40 -0.75
N THR A 465 8.31 -19.55 -1.43
CA THR A 465 9.75 -19.37 -1.21
C THR A 465 10.03 -18.20 -0.29
N ALA A 466 9.39 -17.07 -0.51
CA ALA A 466 9.51 -15.86 0.31
C ALA A 466 8.21 -15.04 0.21
N SER A 467 7.78 -14.48 1.34
CA SER A 467 6.68 -13.52 1.35
C SER A 467 7.14 -12.16 0.81
N SER A 468 6.18 -11.33 0.35
CA SER A 468 6.48 -9.94 -0.03
C SER A 468 7.09 -9.15 1.13
N GLU A 469 6.59 -9.36 2.35
CA GLU A 469 7.12 -8.74 3.56
C GLU A 469 8.59 -9.13 3.81
N GLU A 470 8.94 -10.40 3.66
CA GLU A 470 10.33 -10.86 3.78
C GLU A 470 11.23 -10.23 2.71
N MET A 471 10.79 -10.18 1.46
CA MET A 471 11.54 -9.54 0.37
C MET A 471 11.76 -8.05 0.62
N ILE A 472 10.73 -7.33 1.10
CA ILE A 472 10.85 -5.91 1.49
C ILE A 472 11.79 -5.76 2.68
N ARG A 473 11.71 -6.61 3.70
CA ARG A 473 12.62 -6.59 4.84
C ARG A 473 14.08 -6.78 4.43
N ILE A 474 14.35 -7.66 3.46
CA ILE A 474 15.69 -7.83 2.88
C ILE A 474 16.09 -6.54 2.15
N ALA A 475 15.21 -5.97 1.33
CA ALA A 475 15.48 -4.73 0.59
C ALA A 475 15.83 -3.55 1.52
N LEU A 476 15.15 -3.44 2.66
CA LEU A 476 15.36 -2.40 3.67
C LEU A 476 16.58 -2.63 4.59
N SER A 477 17.17 -3.83 4.59
CA SER A 477 18.23 -4.20 5.54
C SER A 477 19.55 -3.45 5.32
N ARG A 478 19.79 -2.98 4.09
CA ARG A 478 20.97 -2.20 3.72
C ARG A 478 20.83 -1.59 2.31
N SER A 479 21.76 -0.71 1.91
CA SER A 479 21.90 -0.29 0.52
C SER A 479 22.50 -1.42 -0.31
N TRP A 480 21.70 -2.02 -1.21
CA TRP A 480 22.09 -3.05 -2.16
C TRP A 480 22.68 -2.40 -3.42
N ARG A 481 23.61 -3.08 -4.13
CA ARG A 481 24.25 -2.53 -5.34
C ARG A 481 23.26 -2.33 -6.49
N CYS A 482 22.38 -3.32 -6.67
CA CYS A 482 21.35 -3.31 -7.71
C CYS A 482 19.96 -3.46 -7.09
N HIS A 483 19.74 -2.91 -5.88
CA HIS A 483 18.45 -2.77 -5.20
C HIS A 483 17.62 -4.07 -5.20
N ASP A 484 16.44 -4.05 -5.80
CA ASP A 484 15.52 -5.18 -5.91
C ASP A 484 16.07 -6.34 -6.75
N GLN A 485 16.95 -6.09 -7.73
CA GLN A 485 17.59 -7.13 -8.51
C GLN A 485 18.47 -8.04 -7.63
N ASP A 486 19.20 -7.48 -6.66
CA ASP A 486 19.98 -8.24 -5.70
C ASP A 486 19.09 -9.10 -4.80
N VAL A 487 17.97 -8.54 -4.32
CA VAL A 487 16.97 -9.26 -3.51
C VAL A 487 16.43 -10.48 -4.26
N LEU A 488 16.01 -10.28 -5.52
CA LEU A 488 15.48 -11.37 -6.34
C LEU A 488 16.53 -12.43 -6.65
N ASN A 489 17.79 -12.03 -6.94
CA ASN A 489 18.90 -12.98 -7.12
C ASN A 489 19.16 -13.82 -5.87
N MET A 490 19.04 -13.25 -4.67
CA MET A 490 19.15 -13.99 -3.41
C MET A 490 18.00 -14.96 -3.18
N VAL A 491 16.76 -14.49 -3.39
CA VAL A 491 15.55 -15.27 -3.11
C VAL A 491 15.39 -16.43 -4.10
N CYS A 492 15.68 -16.19 -5.39
CA CYS A 492 15.45 -17.15 -6.46
C CYS A 492 16.69 -18.01 -6.79
N LYS A 493 17.82 -17.86 -6.05
CA LYS A 493 19.08 -18.56 -6.33
C LYS A 493 18.88 -20.07 -6.49
N GLY A 494 19.55 -20.63 -7.52
CA GLY A 494 19.47 -22.06 -7.83
C GLY A 494 18.14 -22.52 -8.45
N ARG A 495 17.18 -21.60 -8.64
CA ARG A 495 15.85 -21.90 -9.22
C ARG A 495 15.46 -20.88 -10.31
N VAL A 496 16.45 -20.52 -11.16
CA VAL A 496 16.31 -19.60 -12.28
C VAL A 496 16.33 -20.37 -13.58
N HIS A 497 15.35 -20.16 -14.44
CA HIS A 497 15.36 -20.57 -15.83
C HIS A 497 15.96 -19.46 -16.66
N TYR A 498 17.15 -19.67 -17.24
CA TYR A 498 17.79 -18.65 -18.04
C TYR A 498 17.18 -18.56 -19.43
N ILE A 499 16.52 -17.43 -19.71
CA ILE A 499 15.93 -17.14 -21.02
C ILE A 499 17.00 -16.59 -21.99
N PRO A 500 16.81 -16.72 -23.31
CA PRO A 500 17.74 -16.20 -24.31
C PRO A 500 17.94 -14.68 -24.21
N GLN A 501 19.19 -14.21 -24.46
CA GLN A 501 19.59 -12.79 -24.42
C GLN A 501 18.75 -11.89 -25.36
N LYS A 502 18.15 -12.44 -26.42
CA LYS A 502 17.29 -11.69 -27.33
C LYS A 502 16.02 -11.10 -26.66
N TRP A 503 15.59 -11.67 -25.53
CA TRP A 503 14.47 -11.15 -24.73
C TRP A 503 14.88 -10.04 -23.75
N ASN A 504 16.17 -9.77 -23.59
CA ASN A 504 16.67 -8.67 -22.76
C ASN A 504 18.00 -8.16 -23.33
N THR A 505 17.96 -7.67 -24.57
CA THR A 505 19.14 -7.18 -25.27
C THR A 505 19.51 -5.81 -24.72
N LEU A 506 20.58 -5.74 -23.96
CA LEU A 506 21.07 -4.48 -23.37
C LEU A 506 21.65 -3.58 -24.47
N MET A 507 21.25 -2.32 -24.47
CA MET A 507 21.91 -1.29 -25.29
C MET A 507 23.36 -1.08 -24.82
N SER A 508 24.23 -0.67 -25.73
CA SER A 508 25.57 -0.18 -25.41
C SER A 508 25.57 1.35 -25.27
N TRP A 509 26.34 1.87 -24.35
CA TRP A 509 26.68 3.28 -24.26
C TRP A 509 28.15 3.51 -24.57
N GLN A 510 28.46 4.70 -25.01
CA GLN A 510 29.84 5.09 -25.34
C GLN A 510 30.18 6.43 -24.69
N GLU A 511 31.36 6.49 -24.08
CA GLU A 511 31.97 7.68 -23.49
C GLU A 511 33.40 7.84 -23.98
N PRO A 512 34.03 9.02 -23.86
CA PRO A 512 35.43 9.17 -24.18
C PRO A 512 36.32 8.18 -23.42
N GLY A 513 36.95 7.26 -24.17
CA GLY A 513 37.88 6.27 -23.64
C GLY A 513 37.28 5.00 -23.07
N ARG A 514 35.96 4.82 -23.07
CA ARG A 514 35.32 3.57 -22.65
C ARG A 514 33.94 3.37 -23.29
N SER A 515 33.55 2.12 -23.43
CA SER A 515 32.21 1.76 -23.85
C SER A 515 31.68 0.59 -23.03
N ARG A 516 30.34 0.43 -22.99
CA ARG A 516 29.76 -0.75 -22.39
C ARG A 516 30.20 -2.02 -23.11
N MET A 517 30.39 -1.98 -24.42
CA MET A 517 30.92 -3.11 -25.20
C MET A 517 32.27 -3.58 -24.69
N ASP A 518 33.11 -2.68 -24.14
CA ASP A 518 34.41 -3.08 -23.54
C ASP A 518 34.23 -3.93 -22.29
N ILE A 519 33.13 -3.74 -21.57
CA ILE A 519 32.73 -4.56 -20.41
C ILE A 519 32.14 -5.88 -20.90
N LEU A 520 31.15 -5.80 -21.80
CA LEU A 520 30.37 -6.95 -22.25
C LEU A 520 31.23 -8.01 -22.95
N LYS A 521 32.22 -7.59 -23.73
CA LYS A 521 33.18 -8.54 -24.38
C LYS A 521 34.05 -9.31 -23.39
N MET A 522 34.10 -8.90 -22.15
CA MET A 522 34.79 -9.61 -21.09
C MET A 522 33.92 -10.68 -20.41
N ALA A 523 32.65 -10.74 -20.71
CA ALA A 523 31.79 -11.83 -20.24
C ALA A 523 32.25 -13.19 -20.77
N PRO A 524 31.85 -14.33 -20.14
CA PRO A 524 32.16 -15.66 -20.66
C PRO A 524 31.82 -15.78 -22.15
N ARG A 525 32.74 -16.35 -22.93
CA ARG A 525 32.66 -16.36 -24.40
C ARG A 525 31.30 -16.77 -24.95
N LYS A 526 30.72 -17.84 -24.44
CA LYS A 526 29.42 -18.32 -24.92
C LYS A 526 28.28 -17.30 -24.66
N LEU A 527 28.29 -16.65 -23.52
CA LEU A 527 27.30 -15.61 -23.18
C LEU A 527 27.47 -14.38 -24.07
N TYR A 528 28.71 -13.99 -24.35
CA TYR A 528 28.98 -12.88 -25.26
C TYR A 528 28.58 -13.21 -26.71
N GLU A 529 28.87 -14.41 -27.21
CA GLU A 529 28.48 -14.87 -28.54
C GLU A 529 26.94 -14.86 -28.68
N GLU A 530 26.21 -15.36 -27.66
CA GLU A 530 24.75 -15.31 -27.62
C GLU A 530 24.22 -13.87 -27.63
N TYR A 531 24.84 -12.97 -26.86
CA TYR A 531 24.45 -11.57 -26.83
C TYR A 531 24.70 -10.88 -28.18
N ILE A 532 25.82 -11.14 -28.84
CA ILE A 532 26.13 -10.58 -30.17
C ILE A 532 25.11 -11.07 -31.20
N GLU A 533 24.69 -12.33 -31.13
CA GLU A 533 23.61 -12.85 -31.99
C GLU A 533 22.28 -12.18 -31.69
N ALA A 534 21.94 -12.05 -30.40
CA ALA A 534 20.74 -11.34 -29.93
C ALA A 534 20.68 -9.89 -30.46
N ARG A 535 21.81 -9.19 -30.49
CA ARG A 535 21.87 -7.82 -31.04
C ARG A 535 21.51 -7.70 -32.52
N ARG A 536 21.68 -8.77 -33.30
CA ARG A 536 21.35 -8.76 -34.75
C ARG A 536 19.84 -8.85 -34.98
N GLN A 537 19.13 -9.54 -34.12
CA GLN A 537 17.68 -9.68 -34.12
C GLN A 537 17.13 -9.67 -32.70
N PRO A 538 17.13 -8.49 -32.06
CA PRO A 538 16.61 -8.39 -30.70
C PRO A 538 15.09 -8.57 -30.70
N TYR A 539 14.58 -9.30 -29.73
CA TYR A 539 13.13 -9.42 -29.50
C TYR A 539 12.65 -8.33 -28.55
N MET A 540 13.48 -8.02 -27.56
CA MET A 540 13.23 -6.92 -26.62
C MET A 540 14.54 -6.18 -26.36
N ILE A 541 14.51 -4.86 -26.46
CA ILE A 541 15.66 -3.99 -26.26
C ILE A 541 15.49 -3.25 -24.95
N HIS A 542 16.51 -3.33 -24.11
CA HIS A 542 16.54 -2.69 -22.81
C HIS A 542 17.53 -1.53 -22.80
N PHE A 543 17.03 -0.33 -22.67
CA PHE A 543 17.81 0.90 -22.59
C PHE A 543 18.37 1.11 -21.17
N ALA A 544 18.84 0.02 -20.52
CA ALA A 544 19.42 0.07 -19.17
C ALA A 544 20.68 0.93 -19.13
N GLY A 545 20.77 1.81 -18.14
CA GLY A 545 21.89 2.72 -17.93
C GLY A 545 21.50 4.18 -18.07
N TYR A 546 22.47 5.07 -18.15
CA TYR A 546 22.27 6.51 -18.10
C TYR A 546 22.04 7.18 -19.47
N GLN A 547 22.49 6.57 -20.58
CA GLN A 547 22.13 7.02 -21.91
C GLN A 547 20.75 6.46 -22.29
N LYS A 548 19.88 7.32 -22.76
CA LYS A 548 18.52 6.94 -23.13
C LYS A 548 18.15 7.53 -24.50
N PRO A 549 17.39 6.83 -25.35
CA PRO A 549 17.04 7.29 -26.70
C PRO A 549 16.22 8.59 -26.71
N TRP A 550 15.55 8.91 -25.61
CA TRP A 550 14.83 10.17 -25.47
C TRP A 550 15.70 11.35 -25.02
N ASP A 551 16.95 11.11 -24.64
CA ASP A 551 17.94 12.13 -24.30
C ASP A 551 19.03 12.19 -25.38
N VAL A 552 19.42 11.07 -25.98
CA VAL A 552 20.48 10.94 -26.98
C VAL A 552 19.91 10.27 -28.23
N ALA A 553 19.62 11.06 -29.25
CA ALA A 553 18.89 10.62 -30.46
C ALA A 553 19.59 9.51 -31.28
N ASP A 554 20.91 9.47 -31.23
CA ASP A 554 21.76 8.54 -31.98
C ASP A 554 22.41 7.46 -31.09
N CYS A 555 21.85 7.25 -29.91
CA CYS A 555 22.32 6.15 -29.05
C CYS A 555 22.00 4.79 -29.69
N ASP A 556 22.66 3.77 -29.19
CA ASP A 556 22.50 2.39 -29.66
C ASP A 556 21.03 1.93 -29.59
N PHE A 557 20.50 1.39 -30.69
CA PHE A 557 19.10 0.98 -30.85
C PHE A 557 18.06 2.11 -30.76
N ALA A 558 18.43 3.38 -30.83
CA ALA A 558 17.49 4.48 -30.74
C ALA A 558 16.35 4.40 -31.76
N GLU A 559 16.64 3.87 -32.95
CA GLU A 559 15.66 3.69 -34.05
C GLU A 559 14.45 2.85 -33.57
N TYR A 560 14.66 1.78 -32.81
CA TYR A 560 13.57 0.96 -32.31
C TYR A 560 12.68 1.73 -31.30
N PHE A 561 13.27 2.57 -30.46
CA PHE A 561 12.48 3.42 -29.56
C PHE A 561 11.63 4.41 -30.34
N TRP A 562 12.21 5.09 -31.34
CA TRP A 562 11.53 6.12 -32.08
C TRP A 562 10.44 5.57 -33.02
N GLU A 563 10.57 4.34 -33.49
CA GLU A 563 9.53 3.63 -34.23
C GLU A 563 8.23 3.51 -33.45
N TYR A 564 8.32 3.17 -32.15
CA TYR A 564 7.13 3.09 -31.29
C TYR A 564 6.76 4.43 -30.64
N ALA A 565 7.71 5.33 -30.46
CA ALA A 565 7.46 6.67 -29.93
C ALA A 565 6.48 7.46 -30.79
N ILE A 566 6.50 7.27 -32.12
CA ILE A 566 5.57 7.93 -33.05
C ILE A 566 4.11 7.51 -32.79
N LEU A 567 3.88 6.32 -32.25
CA LEU A 567 2.56 5.79 -31.89
C LEU A 567 2.07 6.30 -30.57
N SER A 568 2.97 6.82 -29.70
CA SER A 568 2.64 7.26 -28.37
C SER A 568 1.92 8.61 -28.34
N GLY A 569 1.09 8.81 -27.33
CA GLY A 569 0.46 10.09 -27.05
C GLY A 569 1.45 11.20 -26.66
N TYR A 570 2.74 10.88 -26.49
CA TYR A 570 3.80 11.81 -26.06
C TYR A 570 4.83 12.12 -27.14
N TYR A 571 4.63 11.71 -28.41
CA TYR A 571 5.61 11.86 -29.47
C TYR A 571 6.20 13.28 -29.57
N LEU A 572 5.34 14.31 -29.63
CA LEU A 572 5.81 15.70 -29.74
C LEU A 572 6.57 16.16 -28.48
N HIS A 573 6.18 15.66 -27.30
CA HIS A 573 6.88 15.94 -26.05
C HIS A 573 8.30 15.32 -26.04
N LEU A 574 8.42 14.09 -26.52
CA LEU A 574 9.70 13.37 -26.62
C LEU A 574 10.63 14.03 -27.63
N LEU A 575 10.12 14.40 -28.80
CA LEU A 575 10.89 15.14 -29.81
C LEU A 575 11.41 16.47 -29.26
N HIS A 576 10.55 17.24 -28.61
CA HIS A 576 10.95 18.54 -28.06
C HIS A 576 12.00 18.40 -26.95
N LYS A 577 11.91 17.35 -26.11
CA LYS A 577 12.92 17.05 -25.09
C LYS A 577 14.27 16.71 -25.73
N ASN A 578 14.26 15.86 -26.74
CA ASN A 578 15.47 15.45 -27.47
C ASN A 578 16.12 16.64 -28.18
N TYR A 579 15.34 17.52 -28.82
CA TYR A 579 15.84 18.73 -29.46
C TYR A 579 16.55 19.68 -28.49
N ARG A 580 16.00 19.88 -27.30
CA ARG A 580 16.65 20.68 -26.24
C ARG A 580 17.97 20.09 -25.79
N TYR A 581 18.05 18.78 -25.66
CA TYR A 581 19.29 18.10 -25.29
C TYR A 581 20.39 18.33 -26.33
N LEU A 582 20.09 18.21 -27.61
CA LEU A 582 21.04 18.47 -28.71
C LEU A 582 21.53 19.93 -28.71
N ASP A 583 20.67 20.89 -28.43
CA ASP A 583 21.02 22.31 -28.34
C ASP A 583 21.95 22.59 -27.14
N ASP A 584 21.67 21.98 -25.97
CA ASP A 584 22.51 22.07 -24.78
C ASP A 584 23.88 21.38 -24.99
N GLU A 585 23.93 20.23 -25.68
CA GLU A 585 25.17 19.51 -26.00
C GLU A 585 26.03 20.28 -26.96
N ALA A 586 25.42 20.84 -28.02
CA ALA A 586 26.11 21.70 -28.96
C ALA A 586 26.70 22.94 -28.31
N ASN A 587 25.98 23.54 -27.38
CA ASN A 587 26.45 24.68 -26.59
C ASN A 587 27.60 24.30 -25.66
N MET A 588 27.53 23.12 -25.01
CA MET A 588 28.63 22.60 -24.17
C MET A 588 29.89 22.28 -24.97
N LEU A 589 29.74 21.66 -26.16
CA LEU A 589 30.84 21.37 -27.08
C LEU A 589 31.51 22.67 -27.59
N ALA A 590 30.72 23.68 -27.95
CA ALA A 590 31.24 25.00 -28.33
C ALA A 590 32.03 25.66 -27.20
N GLN A 591 31.55 25.60 -25.96
CA GLN A 591 32.27 26.10 -24.78
C GLN A 591 33.55 25.32 -24.52
N HIS A 592 33.54 24.00 -24.68
CA HIS A 592 34.75 23.15 -24.51
C HIS A 592 35.82 23.49 -25.55
N GLN A 593 35.43 23.70 -26.81
CA GLN A 593 36.36 24.10 -27.87
C GLN A 593 36.98 25.50 -27.63
N VAL A 594 36.21 26.43 -27.07
CA VAL A 594 36.73 27.74 -26.68
C VAL A 594 37.73 27.61 -25.52
N ILE A 595 37.45 26.77 -24.51
CA ILE A 595 38.35 26.49 -23.39
C ILE A 595 39.63 25.80 -23.88
N GLU A 596 39.55 24.80 -24.75
CA GLU A 596 40.72 24.15 -25.36
C GLU A 596 41.55 25.15 -26.19
N ARG A 597 40.94 26.06 -26.92
CA ARG A 597 41.67 27.12 -27.66
C ARG A 597 42.39 28.06 -26.69
N MET A 598 41.79 28.42 -25.57
CA MET A 598 42.42 29.22 -24.51
C MET A 598 43.53 28.47 -23.79
N GLU A 599 43.41 27.15 -23.59
CA GLU A 599 44.47 26.35 -22.97
C GLU A 599 45.68 26.05 -23.91
N ARG A 600 45.50 26.10 -25.23
CA ARG A 600 46.53 25.89 -26.26
C ARG A 600 47.49 27.11 -26.44
N ALA A 601 47.19 28.25 -25.83
CA ALA A 601 48.06 29.40 -25.91
C ALA A 601 49.31 29.21 -25.03
N PRO A 602 50.52 28.93 -25.62
CA PRO A 602 51.72 28.47 -24.83
C PRO A 602 52.21 29.48 -23.81
N MET A 603 51.93 30.76 -24.01
CA MET A 603 52.37 31.85 -23.13
C MET A 603 51.49 31.98 -21.89
N ILE A 604 50.16 31.82 -22.02
CA ILE A 604 49.24 31.93 -20.90
C ILE A 604 49.39 30.75 -19.96
N ARG A 605 49.68 29.55 -20.48
CA ARG A 605 49.89 28.35 -19.69
C ARG A 605 51.16 28.41 -18.85
N ARG A 606 52.24 29.02 -19.37
CA ARG A 606 53.49 29.23 -18.60
C ARG A 606 53.32 30.31 -17.51
N LEU A 607 52.59 31.37 -17.78
CA LEU A 607 52.27 32.40 -16.79
C LEU A 607 51.32 31.88 -15.71
N ALA A 608 50.28 31.15 -16.11
CA ALA A 608 49.30 30.54 -15.20
C ALA A 608 49.96 29.51 -14.26
N ASN A 609 50.88 28.72 -14.74
CA ASN A 609 51.60 27.73 -13.91
C ASN A 609 52.64 28.40 -12.97
N LYS A 610 53.16 29.56 -13.32
CA LYS A 610 54.03 30.36 -12.43
C LYS A 610 53.31 31.04 -11.31
N ILE A 611 52.10 31.56 -11.59
CA ILE A 611 51.27 32.35 -10.64
C ILE A 611 50.39 31.39 -9.79
N LEU A 612 49.99 30.26 -10.40
CA LEU A 612 49.08 29.25 -9.82
C LEU A 612 49.65 27.85 -10.03
N PRO A 613 50.66 27.43 -9.26
CA PRO A 613 51.29 26.11 -9.40
C PRO A 613 50.27 24.98 -9.28
N PHE A 614 50.49 23.88 -10.02
CA PHE A 614 49.64 22.70 -10.02
C PHE A 614 49.51 22.18 -8.58
N GLY A 615 48.26 21.90 -8.11
CA GLY A 615 48.00 21.43 -6.73
C GLY A 615 47.97 22.52 -5.65
N SER A 616 48.17 23.82 -5.99
CA SER A 616 48.13 24.89 -4.99
C SER A 616 46.64 25.19 -4.57
N ARG A 617 46.47 25.52 -3.25
CA ARG A 617 45.13 25.93 -2.71
C ARG A 617 44.52 27.09 -3.47
N ARG A 618 45.32 28.00 -4.04
CA ARG A 618 44.86 29.13 -4.84
C ARG A 618 44.28 28.71 -6.19
N ARG A 619 44.90 27.70 -6.84
CA ARG A 619 44.39 27.13 -8.10
C ARG A 619 43.09 26.39 -7.90
N GLU A 620 42.95 25.64 -6.84
CA GLU A 620 41.72 24.95 -6.49
C GLU A 620 40.59 25.89 -6.10
N TRP A 621 40.92 27.01 -5.44
CA TRP A 621 39.95 28.05 -5.11
C TRP A 621 39.42 28.75 -6.36
N ILE A 622 40.31 29.09 -7.31
CA ILE A 622 39.93 29.72 -8.58
C ILE A 622 39.09 28.73 -9.44
N LYS A 623 39.43 27.44 -9.48
CA LYS A 623 38.58 26.44 -10.13
C LYS A 623 37.17 26.34 -9.52
N LYS A 624 37.06 26.46 -8.20
CA LYS A 624 35.75 26.51 -7.53
C LYS A 624 34.96 27.78 -7.91
N ILE A 625 35.59 28.91 -8.02
CA ILE A 625 34.95 30.16 -8.45
C ILE A 625 34.52 30.08 -9.93
N LEU A 626 35.39 29.56 -10.80
CA LEU A 626 35.07 29.40 -12.21
C LEU A 626 33.93 28.39 -12.45
N LYS A 627 33.85 27.31 -11.64
CA LYS A 627 32.70 26.40 -11.60
C LYS A 627 31.41 27.07 -11.13
N LEU A 628 31.52 27.92 -10.08
CA LEU A 628 30.36 28.68 -9.58
C LEU A 628 29.83 29.69 -10.62
N LEU A 629 30.73 30.23 -11.42
CA LEU A 629 30.40 31.19 -12.48
C LEU A 629 30.00 30.50 -13.81
N LYS A 630 29.93 29.16 -13.84
CA LYS A 630 29.71 28.34 -15.05
C LYS A 630 30.69 28.63 -16.19
N LEU A 631 31.93 29.02 -15.84
CA LEU A 631 33.02 29.36 -16.76
C LEU A 631 34.10 28.25 -16.82
N TYR A 632 33.83 27.12 -16.18
CA TYR A 632 34.75 25.95 -16.15
C TYR A 632 33.93 24.65 -16.04
#